data_83f0e1b6d81ca73dacb2bd660f0c99b7
#
_entry.id   83f0e1b6d81ca73dacb2bd660f0c99b7
#
_cell.length_a   1.000
_cell.length_b   1.000
_cell.length_c   1.000
_cell.angle_alpha   90.00
_cell.angle_beta   90.00
_cell.angle_gamma   90.00
#
_symmetry.space_group_name_H-M   'P 1'
#
loop_
_entity.id
_entity.type
_entity.pdbx_description
1 polymer ?
#
loop_
_entity_poly.entity_id
_entity_poly.type
_entity_poly.pdbx_seq_one_letter_code
_entity_poly.pdbx_strand_id
1 'polypeptide(L)'
;MCTSIVYSSNNHHYFGRNLDLEISFGEHPVITPRNYEFQYRKLPNKKAKYAMVGMAIVEDNYPLYFDASNEEGLGIAGLNFDGPCHYFPEVSGKNNVTPFELIPYLLSQYTTVAEVKEALKSVNLVKINFSEKLQLSPLHWLMADKTGESIVVESTLSGLHVYDNPVHVLTNNPEFPGQLSNLANYSNIAPSQPKNTLVPGVDLNLYSRGLGTHFLPGGMDSASRFVKVAFVRAHSPQGNNELSSVTNYFH
;
A
#
# COMPACT_ATOMS: atom_id res chain seq x y z
N MET A 1 10.26 -7.66 -3.61
CA MET A 1 9.00 -7.90 -2.83
C MET A 1 8.67 -6.66 -2.03
N CYS A 2 7.38 -6.32 -1.88
CA CYS A 2 6.99 -5.10 -1.15
C CYS A 2 5.96 -5.42 -0.07
N THR A 3 5.95 -4.61 0.99
CA THR A 3 4.92 -4.65 2.04
C THR A 3 4.63 -3.21 2.45
N SER A 4 3.37 -2.84 2.50
CA SER A 4 2.94 -1.51 2.92
C SER A 4 1.88 -1.62 4.01
N ILE A 5 1.84 -0.64 4.91
CA ILE A 5 1.04 -0.70 6.11
C ILE A 5 0.64 0.69 6.59
N VAL A 6 -0.54 0.77 7.18
CA VAL A 6 -0.98 1.91 7.99
C VAL A 6 -1.11 1.45 9.43
N TYR A 7 -0.38 2.08 10.32
CA TYR A 7 -0.39 1.81 11.76
C TYR A 7 -0.95 3.00 12.53
N SER A 8 -1.71 2.74 13.56
CA SER A 8 -2.29 3.80 14.40
C SER A 8 -1.85 3.63 15.86
N SER A 9 -1.37 4.71 16.46
CA SER A 9 -1.00 4.76 17.87
C SER A 9 -1.34 6.13 18.44
N ASN A 10 -2.01 6.19 19.59
CA ASN A 10 -2.32 7.43 20.31
C ASN A 10 -2.97 8.54 19.43
N ASN A 11 -3.92 8.18 18.60
CA ASN A 11 -4.59 9.05 17.62
C ASN A 11 -3.68 9.61 16.50
N HIS A 12 -2.48 9.10 16.36
CA HIS A 12 -1.60 9.34 15.21
C HIS A 12 -1.63 8.17 14.25
N HIS A 13 -1.48 8.46 12.97
CA HIS A 13 -1.46 7.46 11.91
C HIS A 13 -0.13 7.53 11.17
N TYR A 14 0.47 6.37 10.97
CA TYR A 14 1.78 6.20 10.34
C TYR A 14 1.60 5.36 9.08
N PHE A 15 2.10 5.87 7.99
CA PHE A 15 2.15 5.17 6.73
C PHE A 15 3.60 4.75 6.44
N GLY A 16 3.81 3.47 6.16
CA GLY A 16 5.14 2.95 5.89
C GLY A 16 5.12 1.83 4.85
N ARG A 17 6.28 1.65 4.21
CA ARG A 17 6.46 0.55 3.28
C ARG A 17 7.91 0.06 3.26
N ASN A 18 8.09 -1.21 2.91
CA ASN A 18 9.36 -1.76 2.50
C ASN A 18 9.41 -1.78 0.98
N LEU A 19 10.37 -1.06 0.40
CA LEU A 19 10.72 -1.12 -1.01
C LEU A 19 11.82 -2.18 -1.16
N ASP A 20 11.41 -3.40 -1.47
CA ASP A 20 12.34 -4.53 -1.60
C ASP A 20 12.51 -4.86 -3.09
N LEU A 21 13.54 -4.30 -3.67
CA LEU A 21 13.94 -4.43 -5.07
C LEU A 21 15.19 -5.32 -5.17
N GLU A 22 15.30 -6.09 -6.25
CA GLU A 22 16.47 -6.90 -6.54
C GLU A 22 17.69 -6.08 -6.95
N ILE A 23 17.44 -4.87 -7.50
CA ILE A 23 18.44 -3.90 -7.92
C ILE A 23 18.03 -2.51 -7.48
N SER A 24 19.00 -1.64 -7.19
CA SER A 24 18.73 -0.22 -6.98
C SER A 24 18.62 0.50 -8.35
N PHE A 25 17.61 1.35 -8.46
CA PHE A 25 17.46 2.27 -9.60
C PHE A 25 18.11 3.64 -9.31
N GLY A 26 18.83 3.78 -8.18
CA GLY A 26 19.34 5.05 -7.70
C GLY A 26 18.28 5.91 -7.02
N GLU A 27 17.25 5.23 -6.50
CA GLU A 27 16.16 5.87 -5.75
C GLU A 27 16.69 6.60 -4.51
N HIS A 28 16.15 7.77 -4.27
CA HIS A 28 16.52 8.63 -3.14
C HIS A 28 15.31 9.47 -2.70
N PRO A 29 15.34 10.07 -1.49
CA PRO A 29 14.29 10.99 -1.06
C PRO A 29 14.24 12.23 -1.96
N VAL A 30 13.06 12.50 -2.51
CA VAL A 30 12.80 13.65 -3.40
C VAL A 30 11.68 14.48 -2.81
N ILE A 31 11.88 15.80 -2.78
CA ILE A 31 10.87 16.76 -2.36
C ILE A 31 10.38 17.50 -3.61
N THR A 32 9.06 17.45 -3.86
CA THR A 32 8.39 18.32 -4.84
C THR A 32 7.71 19.47 -4.11
N PRO A 33 8.11 20.73 -4.35
CA PRO A 33 7.52 21.88 -3.68
C PRO A 33 6.12 22.23 -4.20
N ARG A 34 5.38 23.03 -3.44
CA ARG A 34 4.17 23.70 -3.96
C ARG A 34 4.49 24.47 -5.23
N ASN A 35 3.52 24.56 -6.12
CA ASN A 35 3.61 25.22 -7.42
C ASN A 35 4.57 24.58 -8.43
N TYR A 36 5.17 23.43 -8.11
CA TYR A 36 5.85 22.63 -9.12
C TYR A 36 4.84 22.25 -10.21
N GLU A 37 5.18 22.46 -11.49
CA GLU A 37 4.29 22.17 -12.61
C GLU A 37 4.56 20.76 -13.16
N PHE A 38 3.65 19.85 -12.87
CA PHE A 38 3.67 18.50 -13.45
C PHE A 38 3.23 18.54 -14.92
N GLN A 39 4.05 17.99 -15.79
CA GLN A 39 3.77 17.79 -17.20
C GLN A 39 3.23 16.37 -17.40
N TYR A 40 1.92 16.25 -17.54
CA TYR A 40 1.28 14.95 -17.74
C TYR A 40 1.27 14.56 -19.23
N ARG A 41 1.32 13.26 -19.49
CA ARG A 41 1.32 12.71 -20.87
C ARG A 41 0.01 12.97 -21.61
N LYS A 42 -1.13 12.87 -20.92
CA LYS A 42 -2.48 12.90 -21.51
C LYS A 42 -3.42 13.87 -20.80
N LEU A 43 -2.96 14.61 -19.85
CA LEU A 43 -3.72 15.63 -19.14
C LEU A 43 -3.05 17.00 -19.31
N PRO A 44 -3.81 18.08 -19.12
CA PRO A 44 -3.22 19.41 -18.99
C PRO A 44 -2.21 19.46 -17.85
N ASN A 45 -1.12 20.21 -18.06
CA ASN A 45 -0.15 20.49 -16.99
C ASN A 45 -0.86 21.07 -15.78
N LYS A 46 -0.38 20.71 -14.59
CA LYS A 46 -1.01 21.12 -13.34
C LYS A 46 0.03 21.47 -12.29
N LYS A 47 -0.15 22.61 -11.63
CA LYS A 47 0.70 23.00 -10.52
C LYS A 47 0.30 22.24 -9.26
N ALA A 48 1.30 21.77 -8.53
CA ALA A 48 1.09 21.15 -7.22
C ALA A 48 0.51 22.17 -6.23
N LYS A 49 -0.64 21.86 -5.66
CA LYS A 49 -1.21 22.65 -4.54
C LYS A 49 -0.46 22.34 -3.25
N TYR A 50 -0.05 21.10 -3.08
CA TYR A 50 0.62 20.59 -1.87
C TYR A 50 2.02 20.12 -2.20
N ALA A 51 2.96 20.43 -1.30
CA ALA A 51 4.30 19.83 -1.35
C ALA A 51 4.21 18.34 -1.00
N MET A 52 5.12 17.56 -1.55
CA MET A 52 5.21 16.13 -1.26
C MET A 52 6.66 15.69 -1.12
N VAL A 53 6.87 14.61 -0.36
CA VAL A 53 8.16 13.96 -0.18
C VAL A 53 7.97 12.45 -0.30
N GLY A 54 8.92 11.77 -0.93
CA GLY A 54 8.87 10.32 -1.09
C GLY A 54 10.14 9.78 -1.72
N MET A 55 10.20 8.46 -1.86
CA MET A 55 11.26 7.78 -2.59
C MET A 55 10.99 7.85 -4.08
N ALA A 56 11.94 8.38 -4.83
CA ALA A 56 11.81 8.55 -6.29
C ALA A 56 13.16 8.46 -6.99
N ILE A 57 13.12 8.25 -8.28
CA ILE A 57 14.20 8.64 -9.20
C ILE A 57 13.75 9.88 -9.97
N VAL A 58 14.69 10.73 -10.35
CA VAL A 58 14.39 11.91 -11.15
C VAL A 58 14.98 11.72 -12.54
N GLU A 59 14.12 11.70 -13.54
CA GLU A 59 14.49 11.57 -14.96
C GLU A 59 13.82 12.70 -15.75
N ASP A 60 14.56 13.37 -16.61
CA ASP A 60 14.09 14.52 -17.40
C ASP A 60 13.36 15.58 -16.55
N ASN A 61 13.86 15.88 -15.37
CA ASN A 61 13.25 16.76 -14.38
C ASN A 61 11.86 16.29 -13.87
N TYR A 62 11.49 15.03 -14.10
CA TYR A 62 10.24 14.46 -13.62
C TYR A 62 10.51 13.47 -12.47
N PRO A 63 9.88 13.65 -11.29
CA PRO A 63 10.03 12.70 -10.18
C PRO A 63 9.15 11.47 -10.41
N LEU A 64 9.77 10.32 -10.57
CA LEU A 64 9.13 9.01 -10.67
C LEU A 64 9.05 8.40 -9.28
N TYR A 65 7.97 8.64 -8.58
CA TYR A 65 7.77 8.20 -7.20
C TYR A 65 7.42 6.71 -7.10
N PHE A 66 8.13 6.00 -6.23
CA PHE A 66 7.75 4.67 -5.75
C PHE A 66 6.68 4.76 -4.65
N ASP A 67 6.84 5.75 -3.79
CA ASP A 67 5.91 6.18 -2.74
C ASP A 67 6.11 7.65 -2.44
N ALA A 68 5.09 8.28 -1.90
CA ALA A 68 5.21 9.64 -1.37
C ALA A 68 4.07 9.96 -0.39
N SER A 69 4.28 11.00 0.40
CA SER A 69 3.24 11.63 1.19
C SER A 69 3.25 13.13 0.96
N ASN A 70 2.08 13.75 0.96
CA ASN A 70 1.98 15.20 0.91
C ASN A 70 1.92 15.82 2.30
N GLU A 71 2.11 17.12 2.37
CA GLU A 71 2.14 17.89 3.62
C GLU A 71 0.81 17.91 4.41
N GLU A 72 -0.29 17.47 3.78
CA GLU A 72 -1.61 17.35 4.41
C GLU A 72 -1.87 15.95 4.99
N GLY A 73 -0.92 15.02 4.81
CA GLY A 73 -0.96 13.68 5.39
C GLY A 73 -1.62 12.61 4.53
N LEU A 74 -1.83 12.86 3.23
CA LEU A 74 -2.18 11.81 2.29
C LEU A 74 -0.91 11.11 1.82
N GLY A 75 -0.85 9.77 1.94
CA GLY A 75 0.26 8.92 1.53
C GLY A 75 -0.16 7.88 0.50
N ILE A 76 0.73 7.59 -0.44
CA ILE A 76 0.53 6.58 -1.49
C ILE A 76 1.82 5.78 -1.69
N ALA A 77 1.72 4.46 -1.74
CA ALA A 77 2.81 3.57 -2.14
C ALA A 77 2.38 2.67 -3.28
N GLY A 78 3.23 2.56 -4.30
CA GLY A 78 3.09 1.59 -5.38
C GLY A 78 3.86 0.30 -5.05
N LEU A 79 3.21 -0.85 -5.21
CA LEU A 79 3.79 -2.16 -4.99
C LEU A 79 3.69 -2.98 -6.27
N ASN A 80 4.65 -3.88 -6.50
CA ASN A 80 4.63 -4.75 -7.67
C ASN A 80 3.41 -5.68 -7.65
N PHE A 81 2.74 -5.75 -8.82
CA PHE A 81 1.48 -6.50 -9.02
C PHE A 81 1.49 -7.24 -10.36
N ASP A 82 2.57 -7.99 -10.58
CA ASP A 82 2.80 -8.71 -11.82
C ASP A 82 1.75 -9.81 -12.05
N GLY A 83 1.33 -9.97 -13.30
CA GLY A 83 0.31 -10.93 -13.74
C GLY A 83 -1.11 -10.35 -13.76
N PRO A 84 -1.74 -10.01 -12.61
CA PRO A 84 -3.09 -9.43 -12.62
C PRO A 84 -3.15 -8.01 -13.16
N CYS A 85 -2.06 -7.24 -13.07
CA CYS A 85 -2.03 -5.84 -13.49
C CYS A 85 -2.34 -5.67 -14.98
N HIS A 86 -3.25 -4.76 -15.30
CA HIS A 86 -3.57 -4.39 -16.68
C HIS A 86 -3.77 -2.88 -16.83
N TYR A 87 -3.12 -2.29 -17.83
CA TYR A 87 -3.29 -0.90 -18.22
C TYR A 87 -3.94 -0.81 -19.59
N PHE A 88 -4.76 0.21 -19.80
CA PHE A 88 -5.68 0.30 -20.92
C PHE A 88 -5.21 1.26 -22.03
N PRO A 89 -5.80 1.21 -23.22
CA PRO A 89 -5.75 2.30 -24.18
C PRO A 89 -6.42 3.56 -23.62
N GLU A 90 -6.17 4.69 -24.26
CA GLU A 90 -6.86 5.96 -23.94
C GLU A 90 -8.38 5.83 -24.13
N VAL A 91 -9.12 6.42 -23.20
CA VAL A 91 -10.59 6.48 -23.24
C VAL A 91 -11.02 7.95 -23.29
N SER A 92 -11.82 8.30 -24.31
CA SER A 92 -12.38 9.66 -24.42
C SER A 92 -13.30 9.97 -23.24
N GLY A 93 -13.20 11.18 -22.70
CA GLY A 93 -14.02 11.63 -21.55
C GLY A 93 -13.52 11.12 -20.19
N LYS A 94 -12.42 10.38 -20.14
CA LYS A 94 -11.75 9.98 -18.90
C LYS A 94 -10.45 10.77 -18.68
N ASN A 95 -10.04 10.87 -17.44
CA ASN A 95 -8.70 11.33 -17.07
C ASN A 95 -7.71 10.18 -17.33
N ASN A 96 -7.04 10.24 -18.49
CA ASN A 96 -6.06 9.25 -18.89
C ASN A 96 -4.73 9.54 -18.17
N VAL A 97 -4.43 8.78 -17.14
CA VAL A 97 -3.27 8.93 -16.26
C VAL A 97 -2.33 7.76 -16.50
N THR A 98 -1.04 8.01 -16.66
CA THR A 98 -0.08 6.90 -16.69
C THR A 98 0.21 6.39 -15.29
N PRO A 99 0.57 5.10 -15.10
CA PRO A 99 0.83 4.55 -13.78
C PRO A 99 1.89 5.32 -12.98
N PHE A 100 2.95 5.82 -13.63
CA PHE A 100 3.99 6.61 -12.97
C PHE A 100 3.53 8.04 -12.63
N GLU A 101 2.45 8.53 -13.22
CA GLU A 101 1.84 9.83 -12.92
C GLU A 101 0.83 9.74 -11.76
N LEU A 102 0.35 8.54 -11.40
CA LEU A 102 -0.77 8.40 -10.45
C LEU A 102 -0.46 9.02 -9.09
N ILE A 103 0.74 8.76 -8.54
CA ILE A 103 1.15 9.32 -7.24
C ILE A 103 1.17 10.86 -7.29
N PRO A 104 1.92 11.54 -8.18
CA PRO A 104 1.91 12.99 -8.23
C PRO A 104 0.56 13.57 -8.66
N TYR A 105 -0.21 12.89 -9.52
CA TYR A 105 -1.55 13.33 -9.91
C TYR A 105 -2.49 13.47 -8.71
N LEU A 106 -2.46 12.49 -7.80
CA LEU A 106 -3.31 12.49 -6.61
C LEU A 106 -2.73 13.38 -5.51
N LEU A 107 -1.47 13.20 -5.12
CA LEU A 107 -0.88 13.90 -3.98
C LEU A 107 -0.75 15.40 -4.20
N SER A 108 -0.59 15.84 -5.44
CA SER A 108 -0.50 17.28 -5.74
C SER A 108 -1.82 18.02 -5.59
N GLN A 109 -2.97 17.33 -5.55
CA GLN A 109 -4.29 17.96 -5.65
C GLN A 109 -5.25 17.62 -4.52
N TYR A 110 -5.09 16.47 -3.84
CA TYR A 110 -6.02 15.92 -2.86
C TYR A 110 -5.35 15.71 -1.51
N THR A 111 -6.16 15.65 -0.44
CA THR A 111 -5.70 15.58 0.94
C THR A 111 -6.29 14.40 1.70
N THR A 112 -7.37 13.81 1.19
CA THR A 112 -8.09 12.74 1.86
C THR A 112 -8.35 11.54 0.94
N VAL A 113 -8.48 10.36 1.56
CA VAL A 113 -8.90 9.14 0.87
C VAL A 113 -10.27 9.32 0.20
N ALA A 114 -11.19 10.04 0.84
CA ALA A 114 -12.51 10.31 0.27
C ALA A 114 -12.43 11.10 -1.05
N GLU A 115 -11.62 12.17 -1.09
CA GLU A 115 -11.38 12.93 -2.32
C GLU A 115 -10.72 12.08 -3.41
N VAL A 116 -9.78 11.23 -3.03
CA VAL A 116 -9.11 10.30 -3.96
C VAL A 116 -10.10 9.30 -4.55
N LYS A 117 -11.00 8.70 -3.75
CA LYS A 117 -12.05 7.81 -4.24
C LYS A 117 -12.93 8.49 -5.32
N GLU A 118 -13.31 9.73 -5.10
CA GLU A 118 -14.09 10.49 -6.10
C GLU A 118 -13.29 10.76 -7.37
N ALA A 119 -12.04 11.18 -7.24
CA ALA A 119 -11.15 11.44 -8.37
C ALA A 119 -10.94 10.18 -9.24
N LEU A 120 -10.75 9.03 -8.61
CA LEU A 120 -10.49 7.76 -9.28
C LEU A 120 -11.67 7.26 -10.14
N LYS A 121 -12.90 7.70 -9.89
CA LYS A 121 -14.08 7.35 -10.73
C LYS A 121 -13.92 7.81 -12.19
N SER A 122 -13.18 8.89 -12.41
CA SER A 122 -12.91 9.45 -13.73
C SER A 122 -11.57 9.01 -14.33
N VAL A 123 -10.72 8.35 -13.56
CA VAL A 123 -9.37 7.93 -13.99
C VAL A 123 -9.46 6.69 -14.90
N ASN A 124 -8.59 6.68 -15.91
CA ASN A 124 -8.25 5.53 -16.71
C ASN A 124 -6.73 5.40 -16.73
N LEU A 125 -6.20 4.27 -16.26
CA LEU A 125 -4.75 4.03 -16.27
C LEU A 125 -4.30 3.56 -17.64
N VAL A 126 -3.50 4.40 -18.31
CA VAL A 126 -3.12 4.19 -19.72
C VAL A 126 -1.75 3.54 -19.84
N LYS A 127 -1.62 2.65 -20.82
CA LYS A 127 -0.41 1.91 -21.15
C LYS A 127 0.56 2.78 -21.97
N ILE A 128 1.22 3.74 -21.32
CA ILE A 128 2.25 4.60 -21.94
C ILE A 128 3.50 4.56 -21.08
N ASN A 129 4.62 4.12 -21.64
CA ASN A 129 5.92 4.10 -20.97
C ASN A 129 6.44 5.52 -20.70
N PHE A 130 7.25 5.66 -19.67
CA PHE A 130 7.94 6.92 -19.43
C PHE A 130 8.95 7.22 -20.57
N SER A 131 9.76 6.22 -20.92
CA SER A 131 10.70 6.23 -22.04
C SER A 131 10.92 4.80 -22.56
N GLU A 132 11.73 4.64 -23.61
CA GLU A 132 12.13 3.32 -24.10
C GLU A 132 12.90 2.52 -23.04
N LYS A 133 13.69 3.19 -22.20
CA LYS A 133 14.48 2.56 -21.13
C LYS A 133 13.68 2.33 -19.86
N LEU A 134 12.75 3.22 -19.54
CA LEU A 134 11.91 3.16 -18.36
C LEU A 134 10.48 2.76 -18.76
N GLN A 135 10.28 1.46 -18.84
CA GLN A 135 8.98 0.88 -19.15
C GLN A 135 8.06 0.89 -17.92
N LEU A 136 6.77 0.69 -18.15
CA LEU A 136 5.79 0.60 -17.08
C LEU A 136 6.06 -0.60 -16.18
N SER A 137 6.06 -0.33 -14.88
CA SER A 137 5.98 -1.39 -13.87
C SER A 137 4.53 -1.78 -13.65
N PRO A 138 4.23 -3.09 -13.49
CA PRO A 138 2.91 -3.53 -13.06
C PRO A 138 2.73 -3.20 -11.57
N LEU A 139 1.81 -2.29 -11.26
CA LEU A 139 1.62 -1.77 -9.91
C LEU A 139 0.17 -1.87 -9.45
N HIS A 140 0.02 -2.00 -8.13
CA HIS A 140 -1.16 -1.64 -7.36
C HIS A 140 -0.75 -0.73 -6.20
N TRP A 141 -1.69 -0.06 -5.55
CA TRP A 141 -1.36 1.00 -4.61
C TRP A 141 -2.11 0.86 -3.30
N LEU A 142 -1.40 1.08 -2.18
CA LEU A 142 -1.99 1.42 -0.89
C LEU A 142 -2.01 2.94 -0.76
N MET A 143 -3.15 3.49 -0.40
CA MET A 143 -3.33 4.92 -0.16
C MET A 143 -3.96 5.11 1.21
N ALA A 144 -3.49 6.09 1.98
CA ALA A 144 -4.00 6.39 3.31
C ALA A 144 -3.88 7.86 3.65
N ASP A 145 -4.72 8.35 4.53
CA ASP A 145 -4.69 9.73 5.00
C ASP A 145 -4.57 9.85 6.53
N LYS A 146 -4.49 11.08 7.01
CA LYS A 146 -4.34 11.41 8.43
C LYS A 146 -5.52 10.99 9.33
N THR A 147 -6.62 10.51 8.77
CA THR A 147 -7.74 9.95 9.56
C THR A 147 -7.53 8.47 9.88
N GLY A 148 -6.54 7.84 9.23
CA GLY A 148 -6.27 6.41 9.30
C GLY A 148 -7.10 5.59 8.32
N GLU A 149 -7.96 6.22 7.50
CA GLU A 149 -8.60 5.54 6.39
C GLU A 149 -7.57 5.06 5.37
N SER A 150 -7.79 3.89 4.80
CA SER A 150 -6.96 3.38 3.73
C SER A 150 -7.74 2.62 2.68
N ILE A 151 -7.25 2.69 1.45
CA ILE A 151 -7.79 1.99 0.29
C ILE A 151 -6.69 1.27 -0.48
N VAL A 152 -7.09 0.24 -1.20
CA VAL A 152 -6.26 -0.42 -2.21
C VAL A 152 -6.81 -0.10 -3.59
N VAL A 153 -5.92 0.26 -4.50
CA VAL A 153 -6.26 0.54 -5.91
C VAL A 153 -5.56 -0.45 -6.80
N GLU A 154 -6.32 -1.18 -7.59
CA GLU A 154 -5.84 -2.21 -8.52
C GLU A 154 -6.41 -1.98 -9.91
N SER A 155 -5.56 -2.06 -10.92
CA SER A 155 -5.98 -2.06 -12.33
C SER A 155 -5.79 -3.46 -12.90
N THR A 156 -6.89 -4.11 -13.23
CA THR A 156 -6.92 -5.49 -13.77
C THR A 156 -7.65 -5.52 -15.10
N LEU A 157 -7.73 -6.67 -15.75
CA LEU A 157 -8.49 -6.83 -17.00
C LEU A 157 -9.96 -6.40 -16.88
N SER A 158 -10.55 -6.45 -15.68
CA SER A 158 -11.94 -6.03 -15.43
C SER A 158 -12.09 -4.53 -15.14
N GLY A 159 -11.00 -3.78 -15.09
CA GLY A 159 -11.01 -2.32 -14.90
C GLY A 159 -10.19 -1.83 -13.70
N LEU A 160 -10.39 -0.57 -13.36
CA LEU A 160 -9.81 0.05 -12.16
C LEU A 160 -10.73 -0.21 -10.97
N HIS A 161 -10.19 -0.86 -9.95
CA HIS A 161 -10.88 -1.20 -8.72
C HIS A 161 -10.35 -0.39 -7.55
N VAL A 162 -11.26 0.05 -6.68
CA VAL A 162 -10.95 0.76 -5.43
C VAL A 162 -11.62 0.02 -4.29
N TYR A 163 -10.80 -0.55 -3.40
CA TYR A 163 -11.28 -1.33 -2.26
C TYR A 163 -11.01 -0.59 -0.96
N ASP A 164 -12.00 -0.55 -0.07
CA ASP A 164 -11.75 -0.17 1.32
C ASP A 164 -10.84 -1.22 1.96
N ASN A 165 -9.84 -0.77 2.70
CA ASN A 165 -8.85 -1.67 3.29
C ASN A 165 -9.01 -1.75 4.83
N PRO A 166 -9.85 -2.64 5.34
CA PRO A 166 -10.06 -2.76 6.79
C PRO A 166 -8.86 -3.38 7.53
N VAL A 167 -7.93 -3.98 6.79
CA VAL A 167 -6.73 -4.61 7.34
C VAL A 167 -5.56 -3.64 7.39
N HIS A 168 -5.60 -2.58 6.57
CA HIS A 168 -4.57 -1.55 6.46
C HIS A 168 -3.18 -2.08 6.07
N VAL A 169 -3.15 -3.18 5.32
CA VAL A 169 -1.95 -3.85 4.81
C VAL A 169 -2.11 -4.07 3.32
N LEU A 170 -1.01 -3.96 2.58
CA LEU A 170 -0.91 -4.43 1.21
C LEU A 170 0.46 -5.05 1.00
N THR A 171 0.49 -6.20 0.33
CA THR A 171 1.73 -6.85 -0.12
C THR A 171 1.78 -6.87 -1.65
N ASN A 172 2.03 -7.98 -2.29
CA ASN A 172 1.98 -8.14 -3.73
C ASN A 172 0.76 -9.01 -4.12
N ASN A 173 0.90 -9.92 -5.10
CA ASN A 173 -0.13 -10.89 -5.48
C ASN A 173 -0.62 -11.78 -4.33
N PRO A 174 -1.83 -12.30 -4.41
CA PRO A 174 -2.86 -12.10 -5.42
C PRO A 174 -3.58 -10.75 -5.29
N GLU A 175 -4.64 -10.52 -6.09
CA GLU A 175 -5.55 -9.39 -5.95
C GLU A 175 -6.08 -9.24 -4.53
N PHE A 176 -6.36 -8.02 -4.10
CA PHE A 176 -6.73 -7.70 -2.72
C PHE A 176 -7.93 -8.49 -2.17
N PRO A 177 -9.02 -8.74 -2.92
CA PRO A 177 -10.09 -9.64 -2.46
C PRO A 177 -9.60 -11.06 -2.17
N GLY A 178 -8.64 -11.56 -2.95
CA GLY A 178 -8.00 -12.85 -2.71
C GLY A 178 -7.18 -12.87 -1.42
N GLN A 179 -6.45 -11.80 -1.13
CA GLN A 179 -5.73 -11.62 0.14
C GLN A 179 -6.68 -11.64 1.34
N LEU A 180 -7.81 -10.91 1.25
CA LEU A 180 -8.82 -10.91 2.31
C LEU A 180 -9.47 -12.29 2.49
N SER A 181 -9.77 -12.98 1.39
CA SER A 181 -10.32 -14.34 1.45
C SER A 181 -9.35 -15.32 2.11
N ASN A 182 -8.05 -15.18 1.83
CA ASN A 182 -7.01 -16.00 2.45
C ASN A 182 -6.93 -15.82 3.97
N LEU A 183 -7.21 -14.62 4.51
CA LEU A 183 -7.21 -14.37 5.96
C LEU A 183 -8.21 -15.29 6.71
N ALA A 184 -9.31 -15.68 6.07
CA ALA A 184 -10.30 -16.55 6.69
C ALA A 184 -9.71 -17.91 7.11
N ASN A 185 -8.68 -18.40 6.41
CA ASN A 185 -7.98 -19.64 6.76
C ASN A 185 -7.22 -19.54 8.10
N TYR A 186 -6.98 -18.34 8.60
CA TYR A 186 -6.20 -18.04 9.80
C TYR A 186 -7.03 -17.44 10.92
N SER A 187 -8.36 -17.49 10.82
CA SER A 187 -9.29 -16.87 11.77
C SER A 187 -9.21 -17.44 13.20
N ASN A 188 -8.62 -18.61 13.38
CA ASN A 188 -8.38 -19.27 14.67
C ASN A 188 -7.05 -18.87 15.32
N ILE A 189 -6.19 -18.11 14.65
CA ILE A 189 -4.92 -17.66 15.21
C ILE A 189 -5.17 -16.50 16.19
N ALA A 190 -4.56 -16.60 17.36
CA ALA A 190 -4.70 -15.61 18.43
C ALA A 190 -3.39 -15.47 19.23
N PRO A 191 -3.12 -14.32 19.87
CA PRO A 191 -1.99 -14.19 20.80
C PRO A 191 -2.18 -14.99 22.09
N SER A 192 -3.43 -15.33 22.45
CA SER A 192 -3.77 -16.13 23.62
C SER A 192 -3.49 -17.62 23.41
N GLN A 193 -3.29 -18.34 24.49
CA GLN A 193 -3.17 -19.81 24.45
C GLN A 193 -4.48 -20.45 23.99
N PRO A 194 -4.41 -21.48 23.13
CA PRO A 194 -5.61 -22.18 22.64
C PRO A 194 -6.28 -22.98 23.76
N LYS A 195 -7.61 -23.07 23.67
CA LYS A 195 -8.39 -24.04 24.45
C LYS A 195 -8.54 -25.33 23.66
N ASN A 196 -8.45 -26.48 24.34
CA ASN A 196 -8.69 -27.75 23.65
C ASN A 196 -10.13 -27.85 23.17
N THR A 197 -10.32 -27.83 21.87
CA THR A 197 -11.59 -28.09 21.18
C THR A 197 -11.48 -29.35 20.29
N LEU A 198 -10.26 -29.90 20.15
CA LEU A 198 -9.99 -31.05 19.27
C LEU A 198 -10.57 -32.36 19.85
N VAL A 199 -10.32 -32.59 21.14
CA VAL A 199 -10.82 -33.78 21.83
C VAL A 199 -11.53 -33.33 23.11
N PRO A 200 -12.85 -33.14 23.09
CA PRO A 200 -13.59 -32.70 24.26
C PRO A 200 -13.44 -33.69 25.44
N GLY A 201 -13.24 -33.14 26.64
CA GLY A 201 -13.12 -33.94 27.88
C GLY A 201 -11.69 -34.47 28.15
N VAL A 202 -10.73 -34.25 27.25
CA VAL A 202 -9.32 -34.58 27.48
C VAL A 202 -8.56 -33.33 27.90
N ASP A 203 -7.81 -33.41 29.00
CA ASP A 203 -6.90 -32.35 29.42
C ASP A 203 -5.60 -32.49 28.62
N LEU A 204 -5.34 -31.52 27.74
CA LEU A 204 -4.11 -31.46 26.94
C LEU A 204 -3.19 -30.40 27.55
N ASN A 205 -2.14 -30.84 28.22
CA ASN A 205 -1.13 -29.95 28.76
C ASN A 205 -0.39 -29.19 27.67
N LEU A 206 -0.44 -27.87 27.74
CA LEU A 206 0.29 -27.00 26.82
C LEU A 206 1.79 -27.01 27.17
N TYR A 207 2.61 -27.45 26.24
CA TYR A 207 4.06 -27.63 26.42
C TYR A 207 4.87 -26.32 26.27
N SER A 208 4.24 -25.24 25.75
CA SER A 208 4.89 -23.95 25.49
C SER A 208 3.91 -22.79 25.55
N ARG A 209 4.42 -21.58 25.69
CA ARG A 209 3.68 -20.35 25.43
C ARG A 209 3.64 -20.07 23.93
N GLY A 210 2.67 -19.26 23.46
CA GLY A 210 2.57 -18.82 22.08
C GLY A 210 1.91 -19.84 21.12
N LEU A 211 1.33 -20.93 21.64
CA LEU A 211 0.66 -21.96 20.82
C LEU A 211 -0.54 -21.42 20.03
N GLY A 212 -1.15 -20.30 20.45
CA GLY A 212 -2.20 -19.65 19.66
C GLY A 212 -1.75 -19.12 18.33
N THR A 213 -0.42 -18.90 18.14
CA THR A 213 0.18 -18.47 16.88
C THR A 213 0.89 -19.59 16.11
N HIS A 214 0.68 -20.86 16.53
CA HIS A 214 1.43 -22.01 15.98
C HIS A 214 1.35 -22.13 14.45
N PHE A 215 0.25 -21.77 13.84
CA PHE A 215 0.04 -21.84 12.40
C PHE A 215 0.17 -20.47 11.69
N LEU A 216 0.69 -19.44 12.37
CA LEU A 216 0.97 -18.17 11.70
C LEU A 216 2.03 -18.39 10.61
N PRO A 217 1.77 -18.02 9.34
CA PRO A 217 2.67 -18.34 8.25
C PRO A 217 4.02 -17.62 8.40
N GLY A 218 5.11 -18.37 8.27
CA GLY A 218 6.48 -17.85 8.28
C GLY A 218 7.07 -17.60 6.89
N GLY A 219 6.33 -17.92 5.82
CA GLY A 219 6.78 -17.76 4.44
C GLY A 219 7.09 -16.30 4.07
N MET A 220 7.97 -16.15 3.06
CA MET A 220 8.34 -14.83 2.53
C MET A 220 7.49 -14.46 1.30
N ASP A 221 6.64 -15.35 0.81
CA ASP A 221 5.69 -15.06 -0.25
C ASP A 221 4.67 -13.99 0.18
N SER A 222 4.03 -13.39 -0.82
CA SER A 222 3.12 -12.25 -0.61
C SER A 222 1.96 -12.58 0.34
N ALA A 223 1.31 -13.73 0.15
CA ALA A 223 0.14 -14.12 0.94
C ALA A 223 0.52 -14.41 2.41
N SER A 224 1.65 -15.10 2.64
CA SER A 224 2.19 -15.33 3.98
C SER A 224 2.54 -14.03 4.69
N ARG A 225 3.21 -13.09 3.99
CA ARG A 225 3.55 -11.77 4.54
C ARG A 225 2.30 -10.95 4.87
N PHE A 226 1.27 -10.99 3.99
CA PHE A 226 0.01 -10.30 4.23
C PHE A 226 -0.63 -10.75 5.55
N VAL A 227 -0.79 -12.06 5.75
CA VAL A 227 -1.35 -12.64 6.98
C VAL A 227 -0.52 -12.29 8.21
N LYS A 228 0.81 -12.46 8.12
CA LYS A 228 1.71 -12.17 9.24
C LYS A 228 1.67 -10.69 9.65
N VAL A 229 1.73 -9.78 8.68
CA VAL A 229 1.71 -8.34 8.95
C VAL A 229 0.34 -7.90 9.46
N ALA A 230 -0.76 -8.43 8.91
CA ALA A 230 -2.11 -8.17 9.42
C ALA A 230 -2.26 -8.61 10.89
N PHE A 231 -1.75 -9.80 11.24
CA PHE A 231 -1.75 -10.28 12.62
C PHE A 231 -0.91 -9.40 13.54
N VAL A 232 0.32 -9.10 13.17
CA VAL A 232 1.24 -8.25 13.97
C VAL A 232 0.62 -6.88 14.17
N ARG A 233 0.09 -6.26 13.11
CA ARG A 233 -0.59 -4.96 13.19
C ARG A 233 -1.76 -4.96 14.18
N ALA A 234 -2.58 -6.00 14.14
CA ALA A 234 -3.75 -6.09 15.01
C ALA A 234 -3.43 -6.35 16.49
N HIS A 235 -2.27 -6.96 16.77
CA HIS A 235 -1.94 -7.48 18.11
C HIS A 235 -0.65 -6.91 18.72
N SER A 236 0.05 -6.00 18.04
CA SER A 236 1.21 -5.32 18.61
C SER A 236 0.80 -4.44 19.79
N PRO A 237 1.47 -4.60 20.95
CA PRO A 237 1.17 -3.77 22.09
C PRO A 237 1.58 -2.32 21.84
N GLN A 238 0.80 -1.40 22.38
CA GLN A 238 1.21 0.01 22.42
C GLN A 238 2.47 0.15 23.30
N GLY A 239 3.48 0.87 22.81
CA GLY A 239 4.66 1.18 23.59
C GLY A 239 4.39 2.27 24.64
N ASN A 240 5.35 2.51 25.52
CA ASN A 240 5.25 3.52 26.57
C ASN A 240 5.20 4.96 26.01
N ASN A 241 5.63 5.15 24.80
CA ASN A 241 5.53 6.41 24.05
C ASN A 241 5.38 6.11 22.56
N GLU A 242 5.08 7.14 21.80
CA GLU A 242 4.83 7.05 20.36
C GLU A 242 6.02 6.48 19.59
N LEU A 243 7.23 6.96 19.87
CA LEU A 243 8.44 6.49 19.21
C LEU A 243 8.66 4.99 19.43
N SER A 244 8.50 4.49 20.66
CA SER A 244 8.65 3.07 20.94
C SER A 244 7.58 2.22 20.29
N SER A 245 6.34 2.72 20.21
CA SER A 245 5.26 2.03 19.51
C SER A 245 5.57 1.87 18.02
N VAL A 246 5.99 2.95 17.37
CA VAL A 246 6.33 2.97 15.93
C VAL A 246 7.58 2.12 15.67
N THR A 247 8.63 2.28 16.46
CA THR A 247 9.88 1.51 16.31
C THR A 247 9.63 0.02 16.43
N ASN A 248 8.90 -0.41 17.47
CA ASN A 248 8.57 -1.83 17.67
C ASN A 248 7.73 -2.42 16.54
N TYR A 249 7.06 -1.57 15.77
CA TYR A 249 6.17 -2.00 14.71
C TYR A 249 6.88 -2.16 13.36
N PHE A 250 7.84 -1.31 13.06
CA PHE A 250 8.57 -1.30 11.79
C PHE A 250 9.90 -2.08 11.83
N HIS A 251 10.23 -2.70 12.94
CA HIS A 251 11.33 -3.65 13.12
C HIS A 251 10.85 -5.08 13.24
#